data_9a239ac6ccca5626958c2ff7e014a663
#
_entry.id   9a239ac6ccca5626958c2ff7e014a663
#
_cell.length_a   1.000
_cell.length_b   1.000
_cell.length_c   1.000
_cell.angle_alpha   90.00
_cell.angle_beta   90.00
_cell.angle_gamma   90.00
#
_symmetry.space_group_name_H-M   'P 1'
#
loop_
_entity.id
_entity.type
_entity.pdbx_description
1 polymer ?
#
loop_
_entity_poly.entity_id
_entity_poly.type
_entity_poly.pdbx_seq_one_letter_code
_entity_poly.pdbx_strand_id
1 'polypeptide(L)' 'MKIARLAEAFNLPVTSHGAHDVTVHLLAACPNRSYLEAHGFGLDRYIEHPLSLEQGMAIAPMRHGHGVSFDWKALERLSV' A
#
# COMPACT_ATOMS: atom_id res chain seq x y z
N MET A 1 11.13 -6.98 0.25
CA MET A 1 11.37 -7.78 1.47
C MET A 1 12.84 -7.99 1.79
N LYS A 2 13.73 -8.16 0.81
CA LYS A 2 15.16 -8.29 1.07
C LYS A 2 15.74 -7.08 1.79
N ILE A 3 15.37 -5.87 1.35
CA ILE A 3 15.82 -4.62 1.98
C ILE A 3 15.28 -4.51 3.40
N ALA A 4 14.00 -4.87 3.60
CA ALA A 4 13.38 -4.83 4.92
C ALA A 4 14.09 -5.77 5.91
N ARG A 5 14.46 -6.97 5.48
CA ARG A 5 15.18 -7.94 6.30
C ARG A 5 16.60 -7.47 6.60
N LEU A 6 17.26 -6.86 5.63
CA LEU A 6 18.58 -6.28 5.84
C LEU A 6 18.52 -5.13 6.84
N ALA A 7 17.53 -4.25 6.71
CA ALA A 7 17.32 -3.16 7.66
C ALA A 7 17.06 -3.69 9.08
N GLU A 8 16.23 -4.75 9.20
CA GLU A 8 15.94 -5.39 10.48
C GLU A 8 17.23 -5.90 11.14
N ALA A 9 18.12 -6.53 10.36
CA ALA A 9 19.39 -7.02 10.87
C ALA A 9 20.28 -5.92 11.45
N PHE A 10 20.13 -4.68 11.00
CA PHE A 10 20.83 -3.51 11.52
C PHE A 10 19.98 -2.67 12.48
N ASN A 11 18.85 -3.20 12.93
CA ASN A 11 17.90 -2.51 13.82
C ASN A 11 17.40 -1.17 13.25
N LEU A 12 17.20 -1.12 11.93
CA LEU A 12 16.70 0.06 11.26
C LEU A 12 15.21 -0.09 10.94
N PRO A 13 14.40 0.94 11.15
CA PRO A 13 13.01 0.92 10.71
C PRO A 13 12.90 1.00 9.19
N VAL A 14 11.81 0.51 8.64
CA VAL A 14 11.56 0.54 7.20
C VAL A 14 10.25 1.27 6.90
N THR A 15 10.29 2.12 5.89
CA THR A 15 9.15 2.90 5.39
C THR A 15 9.03 2.63 3.89
N SER A 16 7.80 2.61 3.38
CA SER A 16 7.56 2.42 1.96
C SER A 16 7.27 3.73 1.24
N HIS A 17 7.39 3.70 -0.10
CA HIS A 17 7.13 4.84 -0.97
C HIS A 17 6.31 4.36 -2.19
N GLY A 18 5.28 5.11 -2.54
CA GLY A 18 4.43 4.80 -3.69
C GLY A 18 3.59 3.54 -3.50
N ALA A 19 2.66 3.27 -4.41
CA ALA A 19 1.84 2.05 -4.47
C ALA A 19 1.37 1.52 -3.10
N HIS A 20 0.91 2.39 -2.22
CA HIS A 20 0.59 2.04 -0.84
C HIS A 20 -0.51 0.97 -0.72
N ASP A 21 -1.43 0.90 -1.68
CA ASP A 21 -2.50 -0.11 -1.69
C ASP A 21 -1.97 -1.54 -1.81
N VAL A 22 -0.79 -1.70 -2.36
CA VAL A 22 -0.12 -3.00 -2.51
C VAL A 22 0.94 -3.17 -1.42
N THR A 23 1.81 -2.18 -1.22
CA THR A 23 2.91 -2.25 -0.26
C THR A 23 2.44 -2.38 1.19
N VAL A 24 1.21 -1.97 1.52
CA VAL A 24 0.66 -2.10 2.87
C VAL A 24 0.73 -3.55 3.37
N HIS A 25 0.52 -4.52 2.51
CA HIS A 25 0.59 -5.94 2.88
C HIS A 25 2.00 -6.36 3.27
N LEU A 26 2.99 -5.94 2.49
CA LEU A 26 4.39 -6.24 2.76
C LEU A 26 4.85 -5.55 4.05
N LEU A 27 4.48 -4.28 4.20
CA LEU A 27 4.86 -3.50 5.37
C LEU A 27 4.19 -4.04 6.64
N ALA A 28 2.93 -4.47 6.55
CA ALA A 28 2.22 -5.06 7.69
C ALA A 28 2.91 -6.34 8.20
N ALA A 29 3.61 -7.06 7.30
CA ALA A 29 4.35 -8.26 7.65
C ALA A 29 5.76 -7.98 8.18
N CYS A 30 6.24 -6.75 8.13
CA CYS A 30 7.59 -6.39 8.59
C CYS A 30 7.58 -6.00 10.06
N PRO A 31 8.37 -6.68 10.93
CA PRO A 31 8.43 -6.32 12.33
C PRO A 31 9.07 -4.94 12.58
N ASN A 32 9.94 -4.50 11.67
CA ASN A 32 10.62 -3.20 11.74
C ASN A 32 9.92 -2.11 10.93
N ARG A 33 8.63 -2.29 10.63
CA ARG A 33 7.86 -1.29 9.87
C ARG A 33 7.77 0.03 10.64
N SER A 34 7.80 1.12 9.90
CA SER A 34 7.60 2.45 10.44
C SER A 34 6.38 3.08 9.77
N TYR A 35 6.56 4.00 8.86
CA TYR A 35 5.46 4.70 8.23
C TYR A 35 5.13 4.15 6.84
N LEU A 36 3.86 4.19 6.48
CA LEU A 36 3.39 3.96 5.12
C LEU A 36 3.15 5.33 4.48
N GLU A 37 3.79 5.59 3.34
CA GLU A 37 3.48 6.79 2.60
C GLU A 37 2.19 6.58 1.82
N ALA A 38 1.10 7.21 2.28
CA ALA A 38 -0.22 7.08 1.67
C ALA A 38 -0.38 8.07 0.51
N HIS A 39 0.46 7.91 -0.51
CA HIS A 39 0.45 8.75 -1.70
C HIS A 39 0.64 7.87 -2.93
N GLY A 40 -0.43 7.56 -3.62
CA GLY A 40 -0.44 6.63 -4.73
C GLY A 40 -0.59 7.26 -6.10
N PHE A 41 -0.04 8.44 -6.30
CA PHE A 41 -0.09 9.14 -7.61
C PHE A 41 -1.53 9.33 -8.12
N GLY A 42 -2.51 9.41 -7.21
CA GLY A 42 -3.91 9.57 -7.55
C GLY A 42 -4.62 8.30 -8.00
N LEU A 43 -4.01 7.14 -7.81
CA LEU A 43 -4.62 5.86 -8.17
C LEU A 43 -5.93 5.58 -7.44
N ASP A 44 -6.15 6.18 -6.28
CA ASP A 44 -7.37 5.99 -5.48
C ASP A 44 -8.64 6.23 -6.29
N ARG A 45 -8.57 7.11 -7.30
CA ARG A 45 -9.71 7.40 -8.19
C ARG A 45 -10.09 6.22 -9.08
N TYR A 46 -9.19 5.26 -9.26
CA TYR A 46 -9.33 4.15 -10.21
C TYR A 46 -9.35 2.79 -9.54
N ILE A 47 -9.37 2.76 -8.22
CA ILE A 47 -9.42 1.55 -7.39
C ILE A 47 -10.80 1.48 -6.74
N GLU A 48 -11.46 0.31 -6.81
CA GLU A 48 -12.79 0.12 -6.25
C GLU A 48 -12.82 0.29 -4.73
N HIS A 49 -11.77 -0.20 -4.05
CA HIS A 49 -11.68 -0.15 -2.60
C HIS A 49 -10.32 0.42 -2.19
N PRO A 50 -10.19 1.76 -2.18
CA PRO A 50 -8.95 2.40 -1.74
C PRO A 50 -8.60 2.03 -0.30
N LEU A 51 -7.31 2.16 0.04
CA LEU A 51 -6.81 1.85 1.36
C LEU A 51 -7.56 2.64 2.45
N SER A 52 -8.00 1.93 3.47
CA SER A 52 -8.69 2.53 4.61
C SER A 52 -7.67 3.11 5.59
N LEU A 53 -7.88 4.37 6.00
CA LEU A 53 -7.07 5.06 6.99
C LEU A 53 -7.93 5.34 8.22
N GLU A 54 -7.54 4.77 9.37
CA GLU A 54 -8.28 4.93 10.62
C GLU A 54 -7.32 5.37 11.72
N GLN A 55 -7.65 6.47 12.40
CA GLN A 55 -6.86 7.00 13.52
C GLN A 55 -5.36 7.12 13.20
N GLY A 56 -5.05 7.60 11.99
CA GLY A 56 -3.68 7.73 11.52
C GLY A 56 -3.00 6.42 11.14
N MET A 57 -3.76 5.33 11.07
CA MET A 57 -3.26 4.01 10.72
C MET A 57 -3.85 3.53 9.41
N ALA A 58 -3.02 2.95 8.55
CA ALA A 58 -3.48 2.29 7.33
C ALA A 58 -3.84 0.84 7.65
N ILE A 59 -5.00 0.39 7.18
CA ILE A 59 -5.49 -0.96 7.45
C ILE A 59 -5.30 -1.82 6.22
N ALA A 60 -4.51 -2.90 6.34
CA ALA A 60 -4.31 -3.85 5.26
C ALA A 60 -5.61 -4.64 5.04
N PRO A 61 -6.19 -4.62 3.82
CA PRO A 61 -7.46 -5.30 3.57
C PRO A 61 -7.32 -6.81 3.60
N MET A 62 -8.38 -7.48 4.08
CA MET A 62 -8.46 -8.94 4.16
C MET A 62 -9.19 -9.51 2.96
N ARG A 63 -8.70 -9.21 1.74
CA ARG A 63 -9.27 -9.69 0.49
C ARG A 63 -8.27 -10.62 -0.21
N HIS A 64 -8.75 -11.32 -1.23
CA HIS A 64 -7.89 -12.21 -2.01
C HIS A 64 -6.71 -11.45 -2.64
N GLY A 65 -5.53 -12.03 -2.58
CA GLY A 65 -4.30 -11.40 -3.08
C GLY A 65 -4.01 -10.09 -2.34
N HIS A 66 -3.58 -9.07 -3.07
CA HIS A 66 -3.35 -7.74 -2.50
C HIS A 66 -4.63 -6.93 -2.32
N GLY A 67 -5.77 -7.46 -2.75
CA GLY A 67 -7.08 -6.83 -2.55
C GLY A 67 -7.37 -5.63 -3.45
N VAL A 68 -6.51 -5.34 -4.42
CA VAL A 68 -6.71 -4.21 -5.33
C VAL A 68 -7.55 -4.63 -6.53
N SER A 69 -8.64 -3.93 -6.77
CA SER A 69 -9.49 -4.09 -7.95
C SER A 69 -9.69 -2.72 -8.57
N PHE A 70 -9.52 -2.62 -9.90
CA PHE A 70 -9.63 -1.35 -10.58
C PHE A 70 -11.06 -1.03 -10.97
N ASP A 71 -11.40 0.25 -10.89
CA ASP A 71 -12.64 0.78 -11.46
C ASP A 71 -12.40 1.02 -12.96
N TRP A 72 -12.74 0.01 -13.76
CA TRP A 72 -12.51 0.05 -15.19
C TRP A 72 -13.29 1.16 -15.91
N LYS A 73 -14.45 1.53 -15.39
CA LYS A 73 -15.24 2.63 -15.96
C LYS A 73 -14.53 3.97 -15.78
N ALA A 74 -13.94 4.18 -14.60
CA ALA A 74 -13.15 5.39 -14.35
C ALA A 74 -11.90 5.43 -15.21
N LEU A 75 -11.25 4.27 -15.43
CA LEU A 75 -10.08 4.16 -16.30
C LEU A 75 -10.43 4.42 -17.75
N GLU A 76 -11.58 3.94 -18.22
CA GLU A 76 -12.05 4.16 -19.60
C GLU A 76 -12.20 5.64 -19.91
N ARG A 77 -12.57 6.46 -18.93
CA ARG A 77 -12.71 7.92 -19.11
C ARG A 77 -11.38 8.60 -19.41
N LEU A 78 -10.27 7.95 -19.11
CA LEU A 78 -8.93 8.46 -19.43
C LEU A 78 -8.50 8.06 -20.84
N SER A 79 -9.13 7.04 -21.42
CA SER A 79 -8.83 6.59 -22.77
C SER A 79 -9.38 7.60 -23.78
N VAL A 80 -8.53 8.07 -24.65
CA VAL A 80 -8.88 9.06 -25.67
C VAL A 80 -8.98 8.40 -27.03
#